data_5dbb0724c61b9b9eccbf7bce935ad3cb
#
_entry.id   5dbb0724c61b9b9eccbf7bce935ad3cb
#
_cell.length_a   1.000
_cell.length_b   1.000
_cell.length_c   1.000
_cell.angle_alpha   90.00
_cell.angle_beta   90.00
_cell.angle_gamma   90.00
#
_symmetry.space_group_name_H-M   'P 1'
#
loop_
_entity.id
_entity.type
_entity.pdbx_description
1 polymer ?
#
loop_
_entity_poly.entity_id
_entity_poly.type
_entity_poly.pdbx_seq_one_letter_code
_entity_poly.pdbx_strand_id
1 'polypeptide(L)'
;MVKDAEENARSLGLKLQFVEARSGNDLDVAFDQAGKERAEALVMSMSPNFNAQTKLLADLARKHRLPTMYEWRRFSTAGGLISYGAETGDIYRRAAAFVDKILKGAKPADLRSSSRPIGTGSEHKVARELDLTLPPSLVQRTDELIR
;
A
#
# COMPACT_ATOMS: atom_id res chain seq x y z
N MET A 1 -6.44 -1.00 -14.83
CA MET A 1 -5.52 -1.26 -13.69
C MET A 1 -4.30 -2.07 -14.11
N VAL A 2 -4.41 -3.32 -14.61
CA VAL A 2 -3.22 -4.11 -15.05
C VAL A 2 -2.48 -3.42 -16.20
N LYS A 3 -3.18 -3.04 -17.27
CA LYS A 3 -2.57 -2.32 -18.41
C LYS A 3 -1.86 -1.03 -18.00
N ASP A 4 -2.49 -0.24 -17.14
CA ASP A 4 -1.91 1.02 -16.66
C ASP A 4 -0.63 0.77 -15.85
N ALA A 5 -0.61 -0.31 -15.05
CA ALA A 5 0.58 -0.72 -14.31
C ALA A 5 1.71 -1.14 -15.25
N GLU A 6 1.40 -1.91 -16.29
CA GLU A 6 2.38 -2.34 -17.31
C GLU A 6 2.96 -1.15 -18.10
N GLU A 7 2.10 -0.20 -18.51
CA GLU A 7 2.52 1.00 -19.22
C GLU A 7 3.44 1.88 -18.35
N ASN A 8 3.05 2.10 -17.10
CA ASN A 8 3.84 2.86 -16.15
C ASN A 8 5.18 2.18 -15.82
N ALA A 9 5.17 0.87 -15.57
CA ALA A 9 6.40 0.13 -15.34
C ALA A 9 7.37 0.23 -16.53
N ARG A 10 6.85 0.08 -17.74
CA ARG A 10 7.65 0.21 -18.98
C ARG A 10 8.25 1.61 -19.12
N SER A 11 7.48 2.67 -18.80
CA SER A 11 7.98 4.06 -18.86
C SER A 11 9.10 4.33 -17.87
N LEU A 12 9.12 3.58 -16.76
CA LEU A 12 10.15 3.63 -15.72
C LEU A 12 11.32 2.65 -15.95
N GLY A 13 11.30 1.88 -17.05
CA GLY A 13 12.31 0.85 -17.34
C GLY A 13 12.23 -0.35 -16.41
N LEU A 14 11.09 -0.57 -15.76
CA LEU A 14 10.87 -1.67 -14.83
C LEU A 14 10.24 -2.88 -15.55
N LYS A 15 10.69 -4.08 -15.19
CA LYS A 15 10.05 -5.33 -15.61
C LYS A 15 8.97 -5.69 -14.59
N LEU A 16 7.72 -5.67 -15.01
CA LEU A 16 6.60 -6.04 -14.17
C LEU A 16 6.27 -7.54 -14.33
N GLN A 17 6.01 -8.20 -13.21
CA GLN A 17 5.54 -9.58 -13.13
C GLN A 17 4.29 -9.59 -12.27
N PHE A 18 3.31 -10.44 -12.61
CA PHE A 18 2.09 -10.58 -11.84
C PHE A 18 2.08 -11.93 -11.14
N VAL A 19 1.86 -11.90 -9.83
CA VAL A 19 1.67 -13.09 -9.01
C VAL A 19 0.27 -13.01 -8.41
N GLU A 20 -0.51 -14.06 -8.57
CA GLU A 20 -1.88 -14.13 -8.09
C GLU A 20 -1.95 -14.83 -6.74
N ALA A 21 -2.60 -14.19 -5.77
CA ALA A 21 -2.99 -14.82 -4.52
C ALA A 21 -4.46 -14.47 -4.23
N ARG A 22 -5.30 -15.48 -4.02
CA ARG A 22 -6.75 -15.31 -3.82
C ARG A 22 -7.14 -15.39 -2.35
N SER A 23 -6.31 -16.04 -1.56
CA SER A 23 -6.53 -16.24 -0.13
C SER A 23 -5.22 -16.14 0.63
N GLY A 24 -5.29 -16.13 1.96
CA GLY A 24 -4.10 -16.15 2.79
C GLY A 24 -3.25 -17.41 2.68
N ASN A 25 -3.88 -18.51 2.33
CA ASN A 25 -3.16 -19.77 2.14
C ASN A 25 -2.26 -19.75 0.89
N ASP A 26 -2.56 -18.86 -0.06
CA ASP A 26 -1.79 -18.72 -1.31
C ASP A 26 -0.59 -17.77 -1.13
N LEU A 27 -0.53 -17.02 -0.03
CA LEU A 27 0.47 -15.98 0.16
C LEU A 27 1.90 -16.54 0.23
N ASP A 28 2.14 -17.61 0.97
CA ASP A 28 3.46 -18.24 1.02
C ASP A 28 3.91 -18.68 -0.38
N VAL A 29 3.03 -19.30 -1.15
CA VAL A 29 3.31 -19.74 -2.53
C VAL A 29 3.58 -18.53 -3.43
N ALA A 30 2.82 -17.46 -3.28
CA ALA A 30 2.99 -16.23 -4.06
C ALA A 30 4.35 -15.55 -3.77
N PHE A 31 4.75 -15.48 -2.51
CA PHE A 31 6.06 -14.95 -2.13
C PHE A 31 7.22 -15.85 -2.59
N ASP A 32 7.06 -17.16 -2.49
CA ASP A 32 8.02 -18.12 -3.04
C ASP A 32 8.18 -17.98 -4.56
N GLN A 33 7.07 -17.79 -5.27
CA GLN A 33 7.10 -17.55 -6.72
C GLN A 33 7.82 -16.25 -7.05
N ALA A 34 7.50 -15.15 -6.37
CA ALA A 34 8.17 -13.87 -6.56
C ALA A 34 9.69 -14.01 -6.36
N GLY A 35 10.11 -14.75 -5.34
CA GLY A 35 11.52 -15.04 -5.08
C GLY A 35 12.18 -15.87 -6.19
N LYS A 36 11.52 -16.93 -6.69
CA LYS A 36 12.01 -17.75 -7.81
C LYS A 36 12.16 -16.94 -9.10
N GLU A 37 11.27 -16.00 -9.32
CA GLU A 37 11.28 -15.09 -10.47
C GLU A 37 12.22 -13.88 -10.26
N ARG A 38 12.96 -13.85 -9.15
CA ARG A 38 13.93 -12.81 -8.78
C ARG A 38 13.31 -11.41 -8.73
N ALA A 39 12.11 -11.30 -8.17
CA ALA A 39 11.52 -10.00 -7.92
C ALA A 39 12.40 -9.21 -6.93
N GLU A 40 12.69 -7.96 -7.25
CA GLU A 40 13.50 -7.05 -6.40
C GLU A 40 12.63 -6.24 -5.45
N ALA A 41 11.34 -6.09 -5.77
CA ALA A 41 10.35 -5.44 -4.93
C ALA A 41 8.95 -5.98 -5.24
N LEU A 42 8.02 -5.79 -4.32
CA LEU A 42 6.62 -6.18 -4.47
C LEU A 42 5.69 -5.00 -4.23
N VAL A 43 4.75 -4.82 -5.12
CA VAL A 43 3.62 -3.91 -4.92
C VAL A 43 2.35 -4.73 -4.77
N MET A 44 1.66 -4.56 -3.66
CA MET A 44 0.44 -5.30 -3.38
C MET A 44 -0.78 -4.46 -3.67
N SER A 45 -1.68 -4.98 -4.51
CA SER A 45 -2.96 -4.34 -4.76
C SER A 45 -3.93 -4.55 -3.59
N MET A 46 -4.87 -3.62 -3.45
CA MET A 46 -5.89 -3.68 -2.42
C MET A 46 -6.79 -4.91 -2.60
N SER A 47 -6.88 -5.73 -1.56
CA SER A 47 -7.82 -6.85 -1.48
C SER A 47 -8.41 -6.95 -0.08
N PRO A 48 -9.74 -7.02 0.06
CA PRO A 48 -10.37 -7.25 1.36
C PRO A 48 -9.84 -8.48 2.09
N ASN A 49 -9.50 -9.53 1.33
CA ASN A 49 -8.99 -10.79 1.88
C ASN A 49 -7.62 -10.63 2.56
N PHE A 50 -6.83 -9.64 2.16
CA PHE A 50 -5.49 -9.41 2.71
C PHE A 50 -5.49 -8.46 3.90
N ASN A 51 -6.56 -7.69 4.08
CA ASN A 51 -6.67 -6.76 5.20
C ASN A 51 -6.60 -7.41 6.58
N ALA A 52 -7.23 -8.57 6.72
CA ALA A 52 -7.18 -9.34 7.95
C ALA A 52 -5.81 -10.00 8.19
N GLN A 53 -4.95 -10.04 7.17
CA GLN A 53 -3.69 -10.76 7.15
C GLN A 53 -2.47 -9.85 7.05
N THR A 54 -2.63 -8.57 7.39
CA THR A 54 -1.59 -7.55 7.28
C THR A 54 -0.29 -7.94 7.98
N LYS A 55 -0.40 -8.58 9.17
CA LYS A 55 0.76 -9.09 9.91
C LYS A 55 1.47 -10.21 9.18
N LEU A 56 0.73 -11.18 8.65
CA LEU A 56 1.30 -12.29 7.87
C LEU A 56 2.03 -11.76 6.63
N LEU A 57 1.43 -10.81 5.92
CA LEU A 57 2.05 -10.18 4.75
C LEU A 57 3.37 -9.48 5.09
N ALA A 58 3.40 -8.74 6.20
CA ALA A 58 4.62 -8.07 6.65
C ALA A 58 5.71 -9.09 7.06
N ASP A 59 5.32 -10.17 7.73
CA ASP A 59 6.24 -11.24 8.13
C ASP A 59 6.80 -11.99 6.92
N LEU A 60 5.96 -12.29 5.92
CA LEU A 60 6.40 -12.91 4.65
C LEU A 60 7.34 -11.99 3.86
N ALA A 61 7.03 -10.70 3.75
CA ALA A 61 7.91 -9.74 3.08
C ALA A 61 9.31 -9.73 3.72
N ARG A 62 9.39 -9.76 5.05
CA ARG A 62 10.67 -9.84 5.78
C ARG A 62 11.36 -11.19 5.62
N LYS A 63 10.62 -12.30 5.75
CA LYS A 63 11.14 -13.67 5.55
C LYS A 63 11.82 -13.82 4.20
N HIS A 64 11.21 -13.31 3.15
CA HIS A 64 11.73 -13.37 1.78
C HIS A 64 12.67 -12.21 1.43
N ARG A 65 12.95 -11.30 2.39
CA ARG A 65 13.78 -10.09 2.20
C ARG A 65 13.33 -9.27 0.98
N LEU A 66 12.01 -9.22 0.75
CA LEU A 66 11.41 -8.57 -0.41
C LEU A 66 10.81 -7.21 -0.02
N PRO A 67 11.41 -6.10 -0.46
CA PRO A 67 10.86 -4.77 -0.23
C PRO A 67 9.43 -4.69 -0.74
N THR A 68 8.49 -4.39 0.13
CA THR A 68 7.06 -4.47 -0.22
C THR A 68 6.37 -3.16 0.09
N MET A 69 5.61 -2.66 -0.88
CA MET A 69 4.70 -1.53 -0.75
C MET A 69 3.24 -2.02 -0.74
N TYR A 70 2.44 -1.45 0.15
CA TYR A 70 1.02 -1.74 0.26
C TYR A 70 0.19 -0.46 0.40
N GLU A 71 -1.08 -0.47 0.00
CA GLU A 71 -1.91 0.74 0.00
C GLU A 71 -2.32 1.22 1.40
N TRP A 72 -2.29 0.36 2.40
CA TRP A 72 -2.84 0.69 3.71
C TRP A 72 -1.77 0.87 4.77
N ARG A 73 -1.91 1.97 5.52
CA ARG A 73 -1.04 2.31 6.64
C ARG A 73 -0.86 1.18 7.67
N ARG A 74 -1.89 0.35 7.87
CA ARG A 74 -1.79 -0.83 8.73
C ARG A 74 -0.64 -1.76 8.37
N PHE A 75 -0.24 -1.79 7.11
CA PHE A 75 0.88 -2.62 6.67
C PHE A 75 2.20 -2.12 7.26
N SER A 76 2.49 -0.84 7.20
CA SER A 76 3.71 -0.28 7.80
C SER A 76 3.68 -0.40 9.33
N THR A 77 2.54 -0.17 9.99
CA THR A 77 2.42 -0.36 11.45
C THR A 77 2.50 -1.82 11.88
N ALA A 78 2.27 -2.78 10.98
CA ALA A 78 2.44 -4.21 11.22
C ALA A 78 3.87 -4.71 10.94
N GLY A 79 4.78 -3.84 10.57
CA GLY A 79 6.18 -4.15 10.24
C GLY A 79 6.44 -4.31 8.73
N GLY A 80 5.59 -3.75 7.89
CA GLY A 80 5.84 -3.63 6.45
C GLY A 80 6.67 -2.40 6.12
N LEU A 81 7.38 -2.42 4.98
CA LEU A 81 8.35 -1.38 4.65
C LEU A 81 7.70 -0.03 4.33
N ILE A 82 6.77 -0.01 3.39
CA ILE A 82 6.14 1.23 2.91
C ILE A 82 4.64 1.02 2.73
N SER A 83 3.87 2.02 3.12
CA SER A 83 2.47 2.16 2.74
C SER A 83 2.25 3.44 1.94
N TYR A 84 1.43 3.35 0.90
CA TYR A 84 1.08 4.47 0.04
C TYR A 84 -0.38 4.39 -0.38
N GLY A 85 -1.23 5.19 0.23
CA GLY A 85 -2.65 5.15 -0.05
C GLY A 85 -3.48 6.13 0.78
N ALA A 86 -4.77 6.14 0.54
CA ALA A 86 -5.69 7.04 1.23
C ALA A 86 -5.89 6.63 2.69
N GLU A 87 -5.89 7.61 3.57
CA GLU A 87 -6.18 7.39 5.00
C GLU A 87 -7.67 7.04 5.19
N THR A 88 -7.94 5.79 5.56
CA THR A 88 -9.30 5.25 5.67
C THR A 88 -10.16 6.03 6.68
N GLY A 89 -9.58 6.43 7.82
CA GLY A 89 -10.30 7.20 8.84
C GLY A 89 -10.80 8.55 8.31
N ASP A 90 -10.03 9.18 7.46
CA ASP A 90 -10.42 10.42 6.82
C ASP A 90 -11.53 10.25 5.78
N ILE A 91 -11.51 9.14 5.06
CA ILE A 91 -12.57 8.80 4.10
C ILE A 91 -13.92 8.71 4.83
N TYR A 92 -13.98 7.96 5.92
CA TYR A 92 -15.21 7.82 6.72
C TYR A 92 -15.63 9.13 7.38
N ARG A 93 -14.70 9.91 7.90
CA ARG A 93 -15.01 11.23 8.50
C ARG A 93 -15.63 12.18 7.48
N ARG A 94 -15.14 12.18 6.25
CA ARG A 94 -15.69 12.98 5.15
C ARG A 94 -17.03 12.45 4.67
N ALA A 95 -17.18 11.13 4.57
CA ALA A 95 -18.47 10.52 4.24
C ALA A 95 -19.53 10.94 5.25
N ALA A 96 -19.24 10.90 6.55
CA ALA A 96 -20.14 11.37 7.58
C ALA A 96 -20.50 12.86 7.43
N ALA A 97 -19.52 13.71 7.09
CA ALA A 97 -19.79 15.13 6.83
C ALA A 97 -20.67 15.36 5.59
N PHE A 98 -20.57 14.53 4.56
CA PHE A 98 -21.47 14.57 3.41
C PHE A 98 -22.89 14.15 3.79
N VAL A 99 -23.02 13.06 4.56
CA VAL A 99 -24.32 12.61 5.07
C VAL A 99 -24.99 13.70 5.91
N ASP A 100 -24.27 14.34 6.84
CA ASP A 100 -24.78 15.44 7.64
C ASP A 100 -25.33 16.60 6.78
N LYS A 101 -24.56 17.01 5.75
CA LYS A 101 -24.99 18.07 4.83
C LYS A 101 -26.24 17.69 4.05
N ILE A 102 -26.32 16.46 3.56
CA ILE A 102 -27.50 15.96 2.82
C ILE A 102 -28.73 15.94 3.72
N LEU A 103 -28.59 15.46 4.95
CA LEU A 103 -29.67 15.44 5.94
C LEU A 103 -30.15 16.86 6.31
N LYS A 104 -29.28 17.86 6.20
CA LYS A 104 -29.58 19.29 6.39
C LYS A 104 -30.11 19.97 5.10
N GLY A 105 -30.39 19.21 4.04
CA GLY A 105 -30.99 19.69 2.82
C GLY A 105 -30.07 20.07 1.68
N ALA A 106 -28.75 19.84 1.78
CA ALA A 106 -27.85 20.05 0.67
C ALA A 106 -28.10 19.01 -0.43
N LYS A 107 -28.09 19.45 -1.69
CA LYS A 107 -28.21 18.52 -2.81
C LYS A 107 -26.89 17.78 -3.04
N PRO A 108 -26.90 16.46 -3.26
CA PRO A 108 -25.69 15.69 -3.54
C PRO A 108 -24.85 16.25 -4.69
N ALA A 109 -25.47 16.81 -5.72
CA ALA A 109 -24.81 17.44 -6.86
C ALA A 109 -23.98 18.69 -6.50
N ASP A 110 -24.30 19.36 -5.41
CA ASP A 110 -23.59 20.56 -4.94
C ASP A 110 -22.39 20.22 -4.04
N LEU A 111 -22.26 18.95 -3.65
CA LEU A 111 -21.20 18.47 -2.79
C LEU A 111 -19.96 18.11 -3.61
N ARG A 112 -18.95 18.99 -3.59
CA ARG A 112 -17.68 18.74 -4.27
C ARG A 112 -16.86 17.71 -3.48
N SER A 113 -16.52 16.60 -4.14
CA SER A 113 -15.46 15.72 -3.68
C SER A 113 -14.10 16.37 -4.00
N SER A 114 -13.33 16.71 -2.98
CA SER A 114 -11.95 17.11 -3.19
C SER A 114 -11.07 15.87 -3.12
N SER A 115 -10.20 15.68 -4.11
CA SER A 115 -9.13 14.70 -4.04
C SER A 115 -8.25 15.01 -2.81
N ARG A 116 -7.89 13.99 -2.05
CA ARG A 116 -6.98 14.15 -0.91
C ARG A 116 -5.56 13.75 -1.23
N PRO A 117 -4.61 14.34 -0.51
CA PRO A 117 -3.26 13.81 -0.51
C PRO A 117 -3.30 12.35 -0.05
N ILE A 118 -2.54 11.54 -0.73
CA ILE A 118 -2.29 10.15 -0.40
C ILE A 118 -1.31 10.16 0.77
N GLY A 119 -1.67 9.47 1.86
CA GLY A 119 -0.78 9.31 3.01
C GLY A 119 0.32 8.29 2.69
N THR A 120 1.53 8.60 3.11
CA THR A 120 2.68 7.69 3.02
C THR A 120 3.19 7.37 4.42
N GLY A 121 3.39 6.08 4.70
CA GLY A 121 4.05 5.60 5.91
C GLY A 121 5.27 4.78 5.54
N SER A 122 6.39 4.97 6.23
CA SER A 122 7.58 4.14 6.07
C SER A 122 8.13 3.72 7.42
N GLU A 123 8.66 2.49 7.49
CA GLU A 123 9.31 1.97 8.69
C GLU A 123 10.83 1.86 8.49
N HIS A 124 11.56 2.70 9.20
CA HIS A 124 13.02 2.75 9.11
C HIS A 124 13.71 1.50 9.65
N LYS A 125 13.10 0.83 10.62
CA LYS A 125 13.63 -0.41 11.16
C LYS A 125 13.64 -1.50 10.10
N VAL A 126 12.52 -1.66 9.37
CA VAL A 126 12.42 -2.65 8.28
C VAL A 126 13.35 -2.31 7.13
N ALA A 127 13.50 -1.03 6.78
CA ALA A 127 14.48 -0.63 5.77
C ALA A 127 15.90 -1.08 6.14
N ARG A 128 16.32 -0.89 7.39
CA ARG A 128 17.62 -1.35 7.89
C ARG A 128 17.75 -2.88 7.90
N GLU A 129 16.72 -3.61 8.28
CA GLU A 129 16.70 -5.08 8.25
C GLU A 129 16.85 -5.64 6.82
N LEU A 130 16.40 -4.87 5.83
CA LEU A 130 16.52 -5.20 4.40
C LEU A 130 17.79 -4.63 3.74
N ASP A 131 18.68 -3.98 4.49
CA ASP A 131 19.87 -3.28 4.00
C ASP A 131 19.53 -2.17 2.96
N LEU A 132 18.38 -1.53 3.12
CA LEU A 132 17.92 -0.47 2.23
C LEU A 132 18.16 0.90 2.82
N THR A 133 18.69 1.80 2.00
CA THR A 133 18.76 3.23 2.30
C THR A 133 17.56 3.94 1.65
N LEU A 134 16.66 4.46 2.46
CA LEU A 134 15.54 5.24 1.94
C LEU A 134 16.04 6.60 1.45
N PRO A 135 15.75 6.98 0.18
CA PRO A 135 16.15 8.29 -0.34
C PRO A 135 15.56 9.43 0.52
N PRO A 136 16.33 10.50 0.79
CA PRO A 136 15.82 11.66 1.54
C PRO A 136 14.53 12.25 0.96
N SER A 137 14.39 12.26 -0.36
CA SER A 137 13.18 12.73 -1.05
C SER A 137 11.95 11.89 -0.75
N LEU A 138 12.11 10.59 -0.52
CA LEU A 138 11.00 9.71 -0.10
C LEU A 138 10.65 9.98 1.36
N VAL A 139 11.65 10.08 2.23
CA VAL A 139 11.47 10.36 3.66
C VAL A 139 10.76 11.70 3.89
N GLN A 140 11.13 12.74 3.14
CA GLN A 140 10.49 14.06 3.23
C GLN A 140 9.01 14.05 2.79
N ARG A 141 8.62 13.12 1.94
CA ARG A 141 7.23 12.96 1.46
C ARG A 141 6.41 12.01 2.32
N THR A 142 6.99 11.46 3.36
CA THR A 142 6.33 10.54 4.27
C THR A 142 5.63 11.34 5.36
N ASP A 143 4.30 11.16 5.51
CA ASP A 143 3.50 11.84 6.53
C ASP A 143 3.78 11.27 7.93
N GLU A 144 4.24 10.04 7.99
CA GLU A 144 4.60 9.38 9.25
C GLU A 144 5.82 8.48 9.10
N LEU A 145 6.79 8.73 9.95
CA LEU A 145 7.96 7.93 10.18
C LEU A 145 7.73 7.01 11.38
N ILE A 146 7.59 5.71 11.12
CA ILE A 146 7.54 4.70 12.18
C ILE A 146 9.00 4.33 12.52
N ARG A 147 9.36 4.52 13.80
CA ARG A 147 10.72 4.30 14.32
C ARG A 147 10.83 3.01 15.10
#